data_114d16833bfaa1def1fa079ec133b339
#
_entry.id   114d16833bfaa1def1fa079ec133b339
#
_cell.length_a   1.000
_cell.length_b   1.000
_cell.length_c   1.000
_cell.angle_alpha   90.00
_cell.angle_beta   90.00
_cell.angle_gamma   90.00
#
_symmetry.space_group_name_H-M   'P 1'
#
loop_
_entity.id
_entity.type
_entity.pdbx_description
1 polymer ?
#
loop_
_entity_poly.entity_id
_entity_poly.type
_entity_poly.pdbx_seq_one_letter_code
_entity_poly.pdbx_strand_id
1 'polypeptide(L)'
;MNTFLEKALILKASNEAYATAFIVRRTMPSSGKPGDKAIITKDGNIHGWIGGGCTQGIVLKEALESLRDGKPRFVSISPNTQENTMRHTKIYTMTCQSGGEVDVYIEPVLPKPHIVIFGNSHIAMALAKISKAMDYTVSVVMNVPDKVVFPTADNLYALADLENKHLHENSHLIVCTQGHGDVDALHKAIIMGKSYISFVASRKKANAIFADLRDRDVTFEQLTQIKTPAGLDIGAKLPEEVAVSILAQIIQEFRSEEEAAKPANDEAIALNDDYYMNPVCNIPIQKSTAKYVLEHEGEKVYFCCDGCKVKFEKVPSDYIK
;
A
#
# COMPACT_ATOMS: atom_id res chain seq x y z
N MET A 1 18.06 6.82 15.91
CA MET A 1 17.79 5.42 15.57
C MET A 1 16.35 5.03 15.85
N ASN A 2 15.70 5.65 16.83
CA ASN A 2 14.29 5.38 17.17
C ASN A 2 13.29 5.81 16.09
N THR A 3 13.57 6.89 15.38
CA THR A 3 12.66 7.48 14.37
C THR A 3 12.30 6.53 13.21
N PHE A 4 13.21 5.65 12.77
CA PHE A 4 12.92 4.66 11.71
C PHE A 4 11.91 3.61 12.18
N LEU A 5 12.15 2.99 13.33
CA LEU A 5 11.24 1.98 13.89
C LEU A 5 9.89 2.57 14.31
N GLU A 6 9.91 3.76 14.91
CA GLU A 6 8.69 4.48 15.29
C GLU A 6 7.83 4.79 14.06
N LYS A 7 8.45 5.29 12.97
CA LYS A 7 7.72 5.57 11.73
C LYS A 7 7.18 4.29 11.10
N ALA A 8 7.98 3.21 11.08
CA ALA A 8 7.53 1.90 10.57
C ALA A 8 6.32 1.38 11.36
N LEU A 9 6.34 1.49 12.70
CA LEU A 9 5.22 1.09 13.56
C LEU A 9 3.96 1.92 13.29
N ILE A 10 4.09 3.23 13.12
CA ILE A 10 2.97 4.12 12.79
C ILE A 10 2.34 3.69 11.45
N LEU A 11 3.14 3.55 10.39
CA LEU A 11 2.67 3.16 9.06
C LEU A 11 2.05 1.75 9.06
N LYS A 12 2.64 0.82 9.82
CA LYS A 12 2.07 -0.52 10.00
C LYS A 12 0.74 -0.47 10.75
N ALA A 13 0.61 0.37 11.77
CA ALA A 13 -0.62 0.52 12.54
C ALA A 13 -1.74 1.20 11.73
N SER A 14 -1.40 2.14 10.84
CA SER A 14 -2.35 2.76 9.90
C SER A 14 -2.59 1.92 8.64
N ASN A 15 -1.91 0.76 8.51
CA ASN A 15 -1.99 -0.13 7.36
C ASN A 15 -1.66 0.58 6.02
N GLU A 16 -0.69 1.50 6.06
CA GLU A 16 -0.22 2.25 4.90
C GLU A 16 0.95 1.54 4.22
N ALA A 17 1.00 1.63 2.88
CA ALA A 17 2.12 1.13 2.09
C ALA A 17 3.36 1.99 2.29
N TYR A 18 4.52 1.35 2.46
CA TYR A 18 5.83 2.01 2.48
C TYR A 18 6.92 1.06 2.01
N ALA A 19 8.04 1.59 1.55
CA ALA A 19 9.23 0.81 1.26
C ALA A 19 10.32 1.10 2.30
N THR A 20 11.06 0.07 2.67
CA THR A 20 12.30 0.21 3.44
C THR A 20 13.50 0.14 2.50
N ALA A 21 14.47 1.02 2.69
CA ALA A 21 15.70 1.02 1.92
C ALA A 21 16.90 0.93 2.87
N PHE A 22 17.89 0.09 2.53
CA PHE A 22 19.08 -0.16 3.33
C PHE A 22 20.33 -0.07 2.45
N ILE A 23 21.33 0.71 2.86
CA ILE A 23 22.65 0.62 2.25
C ILE A 23 23.33 -0.64 2.77
N VAL A 24 23.64 -1.57 1.86
CA VAL A 24 24.26 -2.87 2.20
C VAL A 24 25.75 -2.91 1.90
N ARG A 25 26.22 -2.13 0.91
CA ARG A 25 27.64 -2.02 0.55
C ARG A 25 27.97 -0.60 0.08
N ARG A 26 29.20 -0.17 0.30
CA ARG A 26 29.76 1.03 -0.33
C ARG A 26 31.22 0.87 -0.69
N THR A 27 31.65 1.63 -1.73
CA THR A 27 33.01 1.93 -2.04
C THR A 27 33.21 3.45 -1.94
N MET A 28 34.23 3.87 -1.23
CA MET A 28 34.56 5.32 -1.03
C MET A 28 34.96 5.98 -2.34
N PRO A 29 34.70 7.28 -2.51
CA PRO A 29 34.01 8.20 -1.60
C PRO A 29 32.47 8.16 -1.80
N SER A 30 31.72 7.97 -0.73
CA SER A 30 30.25 8.01 -0.72
C SER A 30 29.74 8.59 0.60
N SER A 31 28.68 9.40 0.55
CA SER A 31 28.06 10.00 1.74
C SER A 31 27.22 9.01 2.55
N GLY A 32 26.71 7.97 1.90
CA GLY A 32 26.00 6.89 2.59
C GLY A 32 26.97 5.82 3.13
N LYS A 33 26.61 5.11 4.17
CA LYS A 33 27.41 4.01 4.76
C LYS A 33 26.55 2.78 5.02
N PRO A 34 27.11 1.57 5.00
CA PRO A 34 26.38 0.34 5.34
C PRO A 34 25.67 0.48 6.68
N GLY A 35 24.37 0.10 6.69
CA GLY A 35 23.48 0.28 7.84
C GLY A 35 22.68 1.58 7.85
N ASP A 36 23.01 2.57 7.00
CA ASP A 36 22.10 3.69 6.75
C ASP A 36 20.81 3.16 6.12
N LYS A 37 19.70 3.74 6.52
CA LYS A 37 18.37 3.26 6.16
C LYS A 37 17.34 4.39 6.12
N ALA A 38 16.32 4.19 5.29
CA ALA A 38 15.20 5.10 5.20
C ALA A 38 13.90 4.34 4.96
N ILE A 39 12.78 4.96 5.32
CA ILE A 39 11.42 4.60 4.92
C ILE A 39 11.00 5.57 3.83
N ILE A 40 10.45 5.04 2.76
CA ILE A 40 9.88 5.80 1.66
C ILE A 40 8.38 5.53 1.61
N THR A 41 7.56 6.57 1.74
CA THR A 41 6.11 6.48 1.68
C THR A 41 5.59 6.60 0.25
N LYS A 42 4.36 6.21 -0.02
CA LYS A 42 3.74 6.24 -1.36
C LYS A 42 3.71 7.62 -2.02
N ASP A 43 3.68 8.67 -1.20
CA ASP A 43 3.73 10.08 -1.61
C ASP A 43 5.15 10.63 -1.81
N GLY A 44 6.17 9.75 -1.73
CA GLY A 44 7.57 10.06 -1.98
C GLY A 44 8.33 10.68 -0.80
N ASN A 45 7.73 10.79 0.39
CA ASN A 45 8.47 11.28 1.55
C ASN A 45 9.50 10.27 2.02
N ILE A 46 10.70 10.75 2.34
CA ILE A 46 11.83 9.95 2.82
C ILE A 46 12.05 10.25 4.30
N HIS A 47 11.96 9.22 5.14
CA HIS A 47 12.20 9.29 6.57
C HIS A 47 13.45 8.49 6.92
N GLY A 48 14.54 9.16 7.24
CA GLY A 48 15.84 8.56 7.51
C GLY A 48 16.93 9.10 6.62
N TRP A 49 17.99 8.32 6.42
CA TRP A 49 19.13 8.71 5.58
C TRP A 49 19.57 7.55 4.69
N ILE A 50 19.73 7.83 3.40
CA ILE A 50 20.11 6.83 2.39
C ILE A 50 21.21 7.34 1.43
N GLY A 51 21.97 8.32 1.87
CA GLY A 51 22.95 9.02 1.04
C GLY A 51 22.40 10.35 0.51
N GLY A 52 23.20 11.07 -0.24
CA GLY A 52 22.85 12.37 -0.80
C GLY A 52 22.40 12.32 -2.25
N GLY A 53 21.82 13.41 -2.71
CA GLY A 53 21.57 13.77 -4.10
C GLY A 53 21.12 12.63 -5.02
N CYS A 54 22.00 12.18 -5.92
CA CYS A 54 21.71 11.15 -6.93
C CYS A 54 21.23 9.82 -6.32
N THR A 55 21.87 9.37 -5.22
CA THR A 55 21.48 8.13 -4.55
C THR A 55 20.04 8.22 -4.04
N GLN A 56 19.69 9.34 -3.43
CA GLN A 56 18.35 9.55 -2.88
C GLN A 56 17.27 9.50 -3.97
N GLY A 57 17.50 10.18 -5.11
CA GLY A 57 16.54 10.18 -6.22
C GLY A 57 16.39 8.78 -6.86
N ILE A 58 17.49 8.03 -7.03
CA ILE A 58 17.44 6.66 -7.55
C ILE A 58 16.68 5.75 -6.60
N VAL A 59 16.99 5.82 -5.30
CA VAL A 59 16.31 5.01 -4.28
C VAL A 59 14.82 5.36 -4.21
N LEU A 60 14.47 6.64 -4.27
CA LEU A 60 13.07 7.07 -4.31
C LEU A 60 12.32 6.46 -5.50
N LYS A 61 12.88 6.59 -6.71
CA LYS A 61 12.30 6.02 -7.93
C LYS A 61 12.06 4.51 -7.78
N GLU A 62 13.09 3.77 -7.38
CA GLU A 62 13.01 2.33 -7.25
C GLU A 62 12.10 1.88 -6.11
N ALA A 63 12.02 2.64 -5.02
CA ALA A 63 11.11 2.38 -3.91
C ALA A 63 9.65 2.55 -4.33
N LEU A 64 9.31 3.60 -5.07
CA LEU A 64 7.96 3.82 -5.58
C LEU A 64 7.55 2.75 -6.60
N GLU A 65 8.46 2.34 -7.48
CA GLU A 65 8.21 1.22 -8.37
C GLU A 65 8.06 -0.12 -7.62
N SER A 66 8.84 -0.32 -6.53
CA SER A 66 8.73 -1.49 -5.66
C SER A 66 7.37 -1.55 -4.96
N LEU A 67 6.87 -0.39 -4.50
CA LEU A 67 5.52 -0.29 -3.93
C LEU A 67 4.43 -0.60 -4.95
N ARG A 68 4.64 -0.21 -6.22
CA ARG A 68 3.68 -0.43 -7.31
C ARG A 68 3.55 -1.89 -7.70
N ASP A 69 4.67 -2.62 -7.83
CA ASP A 69 4.67 -4.02 -8.31
C ASP A 69 4.84 -5.06 -7.21
N GLY A 70 5.03 -4.63 -5.95
CA GLY A 70 5.16 -5.50 -4.79
C GLY A 70 6.46 -6.29 -4.74
N LYS A 71 7.47 -5.94 -5.56
CA LYS A 71 8.71 -6.71 -5.67
C LYS A 71 9.87 -6.00 -4.98
N PRO A 72 10.69 -6.72 -4.20
CA PRO A 72 11.92 -6.16 -3.66
C PRO A 72 12.92 -5.85 -4.78
N ARG A 73 13.83 -4.93 -4.52
CA ARG A 73 14.85 -4.49 -5.47
C ARG A 73 16.24 -4.49 -4.86
N PHE A 74 17.20 -4.88 -5.66
CA PHE A 74 18.61 -4.66 -5.37
C PHE A 74 19.15 -3.67 -6.40
N VAL A 75 19.66 -2.53 -5.92
CA VAL A 75 20.10 -1.40 -6.74
C VAL A 75 21.57 -1.15 -6.51
N SER A 76 22.36 -1.16 -7.57
CA SER A 76 23.79 -0.77 -7.55
C SER A 76 23.97 0.56 -8.24
N ILE A 77 24.57 1.51 -7.57
CA ILE A 77 24.83 2.86 -8.06
C ILE A 77 26.34 3.05 -8.14
N SER A 78 26.89 3.08 -9.36
CA SER A 78 28.33 3.09 -9.61
C SER A 78 28.69 4.08 -10.73
N PRO A 79 29.87 4.69 -10.72
CA PRO A 79 30.38 5.50 -11.85
C PRO A 79 30.73 4.61 -13.06
N ASN A 80 30.99 3.33 -12.85
CA ASN A 80 31.43 2.40 -13.88
C ASN A 80 30.28 1.43 -14.25
N THR A 81 29.99 1.34 -15.54
CA THR A 81 29.11 0.31 -16.13
C THR A 81 29.82 -1.03 -16.20
N GLN A 82 30.29 -1.58 -15.10
CA GLN A 82 30.74 -2.97 -15.10
C GLN A 82 29.51 -3.87 -15.08
N GLU A 83 29.48 -4.85 -15.98
CA GLU A 83 28.49 -5.92 -15.97
C GLU A 83 28.54 -6.62 -14.61
N ASN A 84 27.64 -6.23 -13.73
CA ASN A 84 27.51 -6.89 -12.46
C ASN A 84 26.84 -8.24 -12.70
N THR A 85 27.55 -9.32 -12.47
CA THR A 85 27.11 -10.70 -12.72
C THR A 85 25.98 -11.15 -11.78
N MET A 86 25.53 -10.33 -10.86
CA MET A 86 24.38 -10.64 -10.02
C MET A 86 23.07 -10.49 -10.81
N ARG A 87 22.43 -11.62 -11.07
CA ARG A 87 21.08 -11.66 -11.66
C ARG A 87 20.12 -10.84 -10.78
N HIS A 88 19.27 -10.02 -11.41
CA HIS A 88 18.27 -9.16 -10.76
C HIS A 88 18.76 -7.88 -10.07
N THR A 89 19.99 -7.43 -10.32
CA THR A 89 20.48 -6.12 -9.85
C THR A 89 20.20 -5.05 -10.90
N LYS A 90 19.51 -3.97 -10.53
CA LYS A 90 19.40 -2.77 -11.37
C LYS A 90 20.65 -1.91 -11.17
N ILE A 91 21.35 -1.63 -12.26
CA ILE A 91 22.58 -0.83 -12.23
C ILE A 91 22.28 0.58 -12.72
N TYR A 92 22.62 1.56 -11.91
CA TYR A 92 22.57 2.98 -12.25
C TYR A 92 23.97 3.54 -12.37
N THR A 93 24.26 4.15 -13.52
CA THR A 93 25.55 4.83 -13.72
C THR A 93 25.46 6.24 -13.16
N MET A 94 26.29 6.53 -12.15
CA MET A 94 26.46 7.88 -11.64
C MET A 94 27.35 8.71 -12.57
N THR A 95 26.84 9.88 -12.96
CA THR A 95 27.63 10.88 -13.73
C THR A 95 28.30 11.90 -12.84
N CYS A 96 28.20 11.79 -11.52
CA CYS A 96 28.82 12.71 -10.60
C CYS A 96 30.32 12.37 -10.37
N GLN A 97 31.15 13.40 -10.12
CA GLN A 97 32.60 13.27 -9.95
C GLN A 97 33.02 12.54 -8.65
N SER A 98 32.10 12.12 -7.81
CA SER A 98 32.42 11.50 -6.50
C SER A 98 33.12 10.15 -6.61
N GLY A 99 32.89 9.39 -7.68
CA GLY A 99 33.61 8.13 -7.96
C GLY A 99 33.31 6.95 -7.01
N GLY A 100 32.42 7.11 -6.04
CA GLY A 100 32.06 6.06 -5.09
C GLY A 100 30.94 5.15 -5.60
N GLU A 101 30.80 3.98 -4.97
CA GLU A 101 29.71 3.02 -5.27
C GLU A 101 28.84 2.80 -4.05
N VAL A 102 27.55 2.55 -4.27
CA VAL A 102 26.59 2.22 -3.22
C VAL A 102 25.64 1.15 -3.72
N ASP A 103 25.49 0.08 -2.95
CA ASP A 103 24.45 -0.92 -3.15
C ASP A 103 23.35 -0.74 -2.11
N VAL A 104 22.12 -0.74 -2.59
CA VAL A 104 20.92 -0.52 -1.79
C VAL A 104 19.95 -1.68 -1.99
N TYR A 105 19.46 -2.26 -0.89
CA TYR A 105 18.33 -3.18 -0.89
C TYR A 105 17.08 -2.40 -0.54
N ILE A 106 16.02 -2.61 -1.32
CA ILE A 106 14.71 -1.97 -1.16
C ILE A 106 13.65 -3.07 -1.03
N GLU A 107 12.86 -2.99 0.03
CA GLU A 107 11.79 -3.94 0.33
C GLU A 107 10.46 -3.20 0.50
N PRO A 108 9.42 -3.55 -0.30
CA PRO A 108 8.09 -2.99 -0.13
C PRO A 108 7.36 -3.66 1.03
N VAL A 109 6.69 -2.86 1.84
CA VAL A 109 5.75 -3.29 2.87
C VAL A 109 4.38 -2.83 2.42
N LEU A 110 3.60 -3.78 1.92
CA LEU A 110 2.26 -3.50 1.40
C LEU A 110 1.20 -3.66 2.49
N PRO A 111 0.09 -2.92 2.41
CA PRO A 111 -1.01 -3.08 3.33
C PRO A 111 -1.62 -4.48 3.18
N LYS A 112 -2.08 -5.03 4.30
CA LYS A 112 -2.80 -6.30 4.32
C LYS A 112 -4.29 -6.04 4.42
N PRO A 113 -5.15 -6.95 3.91
CA PRO A 113 -6.59 -6.87 4.13
C PRO A 113 -6.92 -6.74 5.62
N HIS A 114 -7.82 -5.82 5.94
CA HIS A 114 -8.42 -5.69 7.25
C HIS A 114 -9.82 -6.31 7.20
N ILE A 115 -10.02 -7.39 7.92
CA ILE A 115 -11.27 -8.15 7.95
C ILE A 115 -12.12 -7.67 9.13
N VAL A 116 -13.26 -7.08 8.84
CA VAL A 116 -14.22 -6.60 9.84
C VAL A 116 -15.46 -7.49 9.81
N ILE A 117 -15.66 -8.27 10.86
CA ILE A 117 -16.69 -9.30 10.94
C ILE A 117 -17.80 -8.80 11.84
N PHE A 118 -19.02 -8.73 11.32
CA PHE A 118 -20.21 -8.40 12.09
C PHE A 118 -20.92 -9.69 12.51
N GLY A 119 -21.05 -9.90 13.82
CA GLY A 119 -21.70 -11.04 14.44
C GLY A 119 -20.77 -12.06 15.07
N ASN A 120 -21.36 -13.11 15.65
CA ASN A 120 -20.66 -14.15 16.41
C ASN A 120 -21.07 -15.58 15.99
N SER A 121 -21.50 -15.76 14.76
CA SER A 121 -21.86 -17.06 14.22
C SER A 121 -20.65 -18.00 14.10
N HIS A 122 -20.88 -19.29 13.89
CA HIS A 122 -19.80 -20.25 13.63
C HIS A 122 -18.95 -19.86 12.40
N ILE A 123 -19.58 -19.28 11.36
CA ILE A 123 -18.87 -18.76 10.20
C ILE A 123 -18.00 -17.56 10.60
N ALA A 124 -18.51 -16.64 11.44
CA ALA A 124 -17.73 -15.51 11.95
C ALA A 124 -16.50 -15.96 12.74
N MET A 125 -16.66 -16.96 13.61
CA MET A 125 -15.56 -17.55 14.39
C MET A 125 -14.53 -18.23 13.49
N ALA A 126 -14.95 -19.01 12.50
CA ALA A 126 -14.07 -19.66 11.54
C ALA A 126 -13.31 -18.62 10.71
N LEU A 127 -14.04 -17.61 10.19
CA LEU A 127 -13.46 -16.52 9.40
C LEU A 127 -12.38 -15.76 10.19
N ALA A 128 -12.65 -15.43 11.45
CA ALA A 128 -11.67 -14.76 12.31
C ALA A 128 -10.38 -15.59 12.48
N LYS A 129 -10.52 -16.89 12.78
CA LYS A 129 -9.38 -17.80 12.97
C LYS A 129 -8.53 -17.94 11.71
N ILE A 130 -9.17 -18.18 10.55
CA ILE A 130 -8.46 -18.37 9.28
C ILE A 130 -7.80 -17.07 8.83
N SER A 131 -8.47 -15.92 8.98
CA SER A 131 -7.90 -14.61 8.69
C SER A 131 -6.64 -14.33 9.51
N LYS A 132 -6.63 -14.70 10.79
CA LYS A 132 -5.44 -14.58 11.64
C LYS A 132 -4.31 -15.53 11.23
N ALA A 133 -4.63 -16.73 10.76
CA ALA A 133 -3.61 -17.65 10.21
C ALA A 133 -2.95 -17.09 8.93
N MET A 134 -3.64 -16.18 8.20
CA MET A 134 -3.11 -15.46 7.05
C MET A 134 -2.40 -14.15 7.44
N ASP A 135 -2.24 -13.88 8.74
CA ASP A 135 -1.65 -12.65 9.28
C ASP A 135 -2.42 -11.37 8.85
N TYR A 136 -3.74 -11.48 8.66
CA TYR A 136 -4.61 -10.34 8.42
C TYR A 136 -4.99 -9.65 9.73
N THR A 137 -5.30 -8.36 9.67
CA THR A 137 -5.91 -7.64 10.80
C THR A 137 -7.38 -8.02 10.90
N VAL A 138 -7.83 -8.41 12.08
CA VAL A 138 -9.21 -8.85 12.33
C VAL A 138 -9.85 -8.00 13.40
N SER A 139 -10.95 -7.34 13.05
CA SER A 139 -11.86 -6.67 13.97
C SER A 139 -13.21 -7.37 13.98
N VAL A 140 -13.79 -7.55 15.15
CA VAL A 140 -15.12 -8.15 15.28
C VAL A 140 -16.08 -7.16 15.92
N VAL A 141 -17.26 -7.05 15.34
CA VAL A 141 -18.34 -6.14 15.74
C VAL A 141 -19.52 -6.96 16.20
N MET A 142 -19.96 -6.77 17.44
CA MET A 142 -21.11 -7.45 18.02
C MET A 142 -21.81 -6.55 19.03
N ASN A 143 -23.02 -6.94 19.46
CA ASN A 143 -23.75 -6.13 20.44
C ASN A 143 -23.01 -6.04 21.79
N VAL A 144 -22.47 -7.17 22.25
CA VAL A 144 -21.63 -7.23 23.47
C VAL A 144 -20.32 -7.90 23.11
N PRO A 145 -19.19 -7.15 23.08
CA PRO A 145 -17.87 -7.68 22.79
C PRO A 145 -17.45 -8.79 23.77
N ASP A 146 -17.02 -9.94 23.24
CA ASP A 146 -16.62 -11.09 24.03
C ASP A 146 -15.27 -11.65 23.53
N LYS A 147 -14.23 -11.45 24.34
CA LYS A 147 -12.87 -11.92 24.07
C LYS A 147 -12.72 -13.44 24.19
N VAL A 148 -13.64 -14.10 24.90
CA VAL A 148 -13.61 -15.58 25.02
C VAL A 148 -14.05 -16.21 23.69
N VAL A 149 -15.03 -15.61 23.02
CA VAL A 149 -15.52 -16.09 21.71
C VAL A 149 -14.49 -15.79 20.60
N PHE A 150 -13.82 -14.63 20.66
CA PHE A 150 -12.83 -14.21 19.67
C PHE A 150 -11.47 -13.91 20.31
N PRO A 151 -10.76 -14.93 20.82
CA PRO A 151 -9.50 -14.71 21.55
C PRO A 151 -8.37 -14.14 20.69
N THR A 152 -8.40 -14.40 19.37
CA THR A 152 -7.36 -14.00 18.42
C THR A 152 -7.67 -12.71 17.66
N ALA A 153 -8.87 -12.12 17.82
CA ALA A 153 -9.19 -10.85 17.18
C ALA A 153 -8.31 -9.72 17.71
N ASP A 154 -7.84 -8.86 16.80
CA ASP A 154 -7.03 -7.69 17.15
C ASP A 154 -7.89 -6.64 17.87
N ASN A 155 -9.13 -6.44 17.38
CA ASN A 155 -10.07 -5.50 17.97
C ASN A 155 -11.45 -6.13 18.15
N LEU A 156 -12.13 -5.72 19.22
CA LEU A 156 -13.52 -6.05 19.47
C LEU A 156 -14.29 -4.75 19.69
N TYR A 157 -15.37 -4.56 18.94
CA TYR A 157 -16.18 -3.35 19.01
C TYR A 157 -17.63 -3.68 19.32
N ALA A 158 -18.28 -2.85 20.14
CA ALA A 158 -19.72 -2.86 20.23
C ALA A 158 -20.32 -2.21 18.98
N LEU A 159 -21.42 -2.77 18.46
CA LEU A 159 -22.10 -2.23 17.27
C LEU A 159 -22.53 -0.77 17.48
N ALA A 160 -22.95 -0.43 18.70
CA ALA A 160 -23.37 0.92 19.06
C ALA A 160 -22.22 1.96 18.98
N ASP A 161 -20.98 1.52 19.25
CA ASP A 161 -19.81 2.42 19.34
C ASP A 161 -18.99 2.48 18.05
N LEU A 162 -19.40 1.77 17.02
CA LEU A 162 -18.61 1.60 15.80
C LEU A 162 -18.38 2.92 15.03
N GLU A 163 -19.32 3.87 15.08
CA GLU A 163 -19.20 5.18 14.41
C GLU A 163 -18.00 5.99 14.89
N ASN A 164 -17.59 5.78 16.12
CA ASN A 164 -16.44 6.46 16.73
C ASN A 164 -15.12 5.73 16.47
N LYS A 165 -15.12 4.66 15.67
CA LYS A 165 -13.93 3.85 15.39
C LYS A 165 -13.44 4.10 13.99
N HIS A 166 -12.15 4.35 13.89
CA HIS A 166 -11.50 4.49 12.60
C HIS A 166 -11.18 3.10 12.04
N LEU A 167 -11.84 2.73 10.94
CA LEU A 167 -11.51 1.55 10.16
C LEU A 167 -10.61 1.96 9.00
N HIS A 168 -9.66 1.10 8.63
CA HIS A 168 -8.79 1.34 7.48
C HIS A 168 -9.60 1.45 6.18
N GLU A 169 -9.10 2.20 5.21
CA GLU A 169 -9.78 2.38 3.91
C GLU A 169 -9.99 1.05 3.18
N ASN A 170 -9.02 0.15 3.24
CA ASN A 170 -9.05 -1.18 2.66
C ASN A 170 -9.70 -2.24 3.57
N SER A 171 -10.64 -1.83 4.44
CA SER A 171 -11.38 -2.77 5.27
C SER A 171 -12.44 -3.50 4.47
N HIS A 172 -12.49 -4.83 4.63
CA HIS A 172 -13.49 -5.71 4.07
C HIS A 172 -14.51 -6.03 5.15
N LEU A 173 -15.76 -5.64 4.96
CA LEU A 173 -16.83 -5.78 5.94
C LEU A 173 -17.66 -7.01 5.60
N ILE A 174 -17.75 -7.96 6.53
CA ILE A 174 -18.46 -9.21 6.34
C ILE A 174 -19.56 -9.35 7.41
N VAL A 175 -20.82 -9.36 7.00
CA VAL A 175 -21.95 -9.50 7.90
C VAL A 175 -22.33 -10.98 8.03
N CYS A 176 -22.07 -11.55 9.21
CA CYS A 176 -22.23 -12.98 9.55
C CYS A 176 -23.13 -13.18 10.77
N THR A 177 -24.18 -12.40 10.92
CA THR A 177 -25.07 -12.35 12.09
C THR A 177 -26.08 -13.50 12.18
N GLN A 178 -26.30 -14.22 11.07
CA GLN A 178 -27.23 -15.38 10.98
C GLN A 178 -28.65 -15.12 11.52
N GLY A 179 -29.19 -13.92 11.30
CA GLY A 179 -30.55 -13.57 11.70
C GLY A 179 -30.65 -12.72 12.97
N HIS A 180 -29.58 -12.60 13.72
CA HIS A 180 -29.56 -11.82 14.95
C HIS A 180 -29.07 -10.38 14.69
N GLY A 181 -29.98 -9.48 14.25
CA GLY A 181 -29.65 -8.09 13.96
C GLY A 181 -29.04 -7.87 12.58
N ASP A 182 -29.39 -8.67 11.57
CA ASP A 182 -28.90 -8.55 10.20
C ASP A 182 -29.09 -7.13 9.63
N VAL A 183 -30.28 -6.54 9.83
CA VAL A 183 -30.62 -5.21 9.31
C VAL A 183 -29.71 -4.14 9.94
N ASP A 184 -29.56 -4.16 11.26
CA ASP A 184 -28.75 -3.16 11.96
C ASP A 184 -27.25 -3.29 11.62
N ALA A 185 -26.75 -4.52 11.57
CA ALA A 185 -25.36 -4.79 11.22
C ALA A 185 -25.06 -4.37 9.78
N LEU A 186 -25.94 -4.70 8.83
CA LEU A 186 -25.75 -4.38 7.41
C LEU A 186 -25.93 -2.88 7.16
N HIS A 187 -26.92 -2.23 7.79
CA HIS A 187 -27.08 -0.78 7.76
C HIS A 187 -25.83 -0.06 8.25
N LYS A 188 -25.28 -0.51 9.38
CA LYS A 188 -24.04 0.06 9.93
C LYS A 188 -22.86 -0.14 9.00
N ALA A 189 -22.72 -1.33 8.40
CA ALA A 189 -21.67 -1.61 7.43
C ALA A 189 -21.75 -0.68 6.20
N ILE A 190 -22.96 -0.41 5.70
CA ILE A 190 -23.19 0.48 4.57
C ILE A 190 -22.80 1.93 4.91
N ILE A 191 -23.21 2.43 6.09
CA ILE A 191 -22.87 3.79 6.54
C ILE A 191 -21.35 3.98 6.68
N MET A 192 -20.60 2.92 7.03
CA MET A 192 -19.14 2.97 7.10
C MET A 192 -18.47 3.26 5.75
N GLY A 193 -19.19 3.12 4.63
CA GLY A 193 -18.76 3.57 3.31
C GLY A 193 -17.50 2.90 2.77
N LYS A 194 -17.26 1.62 3.11
CA LYS A 194 -16.10 0.87 2.60
C LYS A 194 -16.41 0.20 1.27
N SER A 195 -15.37 0.03 0.45
CA SER A 195 -15.49 -0.50 -0.91
C SER A 195 -15.99 -1.94 -0.98
N TYR A 196 -15.71 -2.77 0.04
CA TYR A 196 -16.15 -4.16 0.09
C TYR A 196 -17.08 -4.41 1.26
N ILE A 197 -18.32 -4.83 0.93
CA ILE A 197 -19.30 -5.31 1.89
C ILE A 197 -19.85 -6.64 1.40
N SER A 198 -19.83 -7.67 2.24
CA SER A 198 -20.46 -8.96 1.94
C SER A 198 -21.43 -9.40 3.03
N PHE A 199 -22.49 -10.10 2.62
CA PHE A 199 -23.53 -10.57 3.51
C PHE A 199 -23.72 -12.08 3.40
N VAL A 200 -23.53 -12.78 4.50
CA VAL A 200 -23.69 -14.24 4.61
C VAL A 200 -25.17 -14.56 4.75
N ALA A 201 -25.86 -14.64 3.62
CA ALA A 201 -27.28 -14.96 3.53
C ALA A 201 -27.61 -15.63 2.21
N SER A 202 -28.72 -16.39 2.18
CA SER A 202 -29.31 -16.83 0.91
C SER A 202 -29.87 -15.63 0.14
N ARG A 203 -29.96 -15.71 -1.18
CA ARG A 203 -30.54 -14.65 -2.02
C ARG A 203 -31.95 -14.25 -1.56
N LYS A 204 -32.79 -15.24 -1.17
CA LYS A 204 -34.15 -14.98 -0.66
C LYS A 204 -34.12 -14.14 0.62
N LYS A 205 -33.25 -14.47 1.57
CA LYS A 205 -33.09 -13.72 2.82
C LYS A 205 -32.52 -12.32 2.57
N ALA A 206 -31.53 -12.21 1.73
CA ALA A 206 -30.93 -10.93 1.38
C ALA A 206 -31.95 -9.96 0.79
N ASN A 207 -32.81 -10.42 -0.15
CA ASN A 207 -33.85 -9.59 -0.74
C ASN A 207 -34.85 -9.06 0.31
N ALA A 208 -35.20 -9.86 1.32
CA ALA A 208 -36.07 -9.42 2.42
C ALA A 208 -35.40 -8.33 3.26
N ILE A 209 -34.14 -8.55 3.66
CA ILE A 209 -33.34 -7.57 4.42
C ILE A 209 -33.11 -6.27 3.62
N PHE A 210 -32.89 -6.37 2.30
CA PHE A 210 -32.74 -5.21 1.43
C PHE A 210 -34.03 -4.38 1.31
N ALA A 211 -35.22 -5.02 1.43
CA ALA A 211 -36.46 -4.28 1.51
C ALA A 211 -36.54 -3.45 2.79
N ASP A 212 -36.19 -4.04 3.94
CA ASP A 212 -36.18 -3.33 5.23
C ASP A 212 -35.15 -2.19 5.26
N LEU A 213 -34.01 -2.36 4.57
CA LEU A 213 -32.98 -1.33 4.49
C LEU A 213 -33.38 -0.12 3.64
N ARG A 214 -34.23 -0.31 2.62
CA ARG A 214 -34.77 0.81 1.84
C ARG A 214 -35.66 1.73 2.70
N ASP A 215 -36.33 1.16 3.68
CA ASP A 215 -37.12 1.93 4.64
C ASP A 215 -36.25 2.73 5.63
N ARG A 216 -34.91 2.54 5.57
CA ARG A 216 -33.88 3.25 6.36
C ARG A 216 -32.97 4.14 5.50
N ASP A 217 -33.48 4.68 4.41
CA ASP A 217 -32.78 5.59 3.49
C ASP A 217 -31.55 5.00 2.78
N VAL A 218 -31.42 3.65 2.71
CA VAL A 218 -30.38 2.99 1.93
C VAL A 218 -30.77 2.95 0.45
N THR A 219 -29.90 3.50 -0.41
CA THR A 219 -30.19 3.59 -1.85
C THR A 219 -30.06 2.24 -2.55
N PHE A 220 -30.73 2.11 -3.70
CA PHE A 220 -30.60 0.92 -4.53
C PHE A 220 -29.14 0.67 -4.97
N GLU A 221 -28.40 1.73 -5.29
CA GLU A 221 -27.01 1.65 -5.69
C GLU A 221 -26.15 1.05 -4.57
N GLN A 222 -26.32 1.50 -3.33
CA GLN A 222 -25.61 0.93 -2.18
C GLN A 222 -25.92 -0.55 -1.98
N LEU A 223 -27.19 -0.96 -2.16
CA LEU A 223 -27.59 -2.36 -2.02
C LEU A 223 -26.98 -3.26 -3.11
N THR A 224 -26.84 -2.76 -4.34
CA THR A 224 -26.25 -3.54 -5.45
C THR A 224 -24.76 -3.80 -5.29
N GLN A 225 -24.05 -2.99 -4.48
CA GLN A 225 -22.63 -3.19 -4.17
C GLN A 225 -22.40 -4.31 -3.15
N ILE A 226 -23.44 -4.76 -2.44
CA ILE A 226 -23.29 -5.80 -1.42
C ILE A 226 -23.15 -7.17 -2.09
N LYS A 227 -22.04 -7.86 -1.81
CA LYS A 227 -21.80 -9.22 -2.28
C LYS A 227 -22.65 -10.21 -1.50
N THR A 228 -23.64 -10.82 -2.15
CA THR A 228 -24.52 -11.81 -1.52
C THR A 228 -25.01 -12.84 -2.54
N PRO A 229 -24.94 -14.14 -2.25
CA PRO A 229 -24.30 -14.76 -1.09
C PRO A 229 -22.82 -14.40 -0.99
N ALA A 230 -22.28 -14.24 0.24
CA ALA A 230 -20.87 -13.97 0.47
C ALA A 230 -20.01 -15.18 0.09
N GLY A 231 -18.85 -14.91 -0.55
CA GLY A 231 -17.89 -15.93 -0.94
C GLY A 231 -18.09 -16.44 -2.37
N LEU A 232 -17.05 -17.09 -2.89
CA LEU A 232 -17.08 -17.78 -4.18
C LEU A 232 -17.95 -19.05 -4.07
N ASP A 233 -18.63 -19.41 -5.14
CA ASP A 233 -19.38 -20.67 -5.21
C ASP A 233 -18.41 -21.85 -5.41
N ILE A 234 -17.98 -22.44 -4.29
CA ILE A 234 -17.10 -23.63 -4.24
C ILE A 234 -17.84 -24.87 -3.74
N GLY A 235 -19.17 -24.81 -3.60
CA GLY A 235 -19.96 -25.88 -3.01
C GLY A 235 -19.80 -26.01 -1.49
N ALA A 236 -19.37 -24.95 -0.78
CA ALA A 236 -19.16 -24.93 0.66
C ALA A 236 -20.43 -25.25 1.46
N LYS A 237 -20.30 -26.10 2.48
CA LYS A 237 -21.40 -26.53 3.38
C LYS A 237 -21.10 -26.29 4.84
N LEU A 238 -19.84 -26.48 5.26
CA LEU A 238 -19.44 -26.29 6.65
C LEU A 238 -19.05 -24.83 6.91
N PRO A 239 -19.17 -24.33 8.15
CA PRO A 239 -18.80 -22.97 8.50
C PRO A 239 -17.38 -22.58 8.07
N GLU A 240 -16.43 -23.49 8.23
CA GLU A 240 -15.01 -23.30 7.85
C GLU A 240 -14.85 -23.21 6.32
N GLU A 241 -15.59 -24.01 5.56
CA GLU A 241 -15.58 -23.98 4.09
C GLU A 241 -16.18 -22.66 3.56
N VAL A 242 -17.25 -22.18 4.17
CA VAL A 242 -17.85 -20.88 3.86
C VAL A 242 -16.86 -19.75 4.18
N ALA A 243 -16.15 -19.81 5.31
CA ALA A 243 -15.14 -18.85 5.66
C ALA A 243 -13.99 -18.83 4.63
N VAL A 244 -13.54 -20.01 4.15
CA VAL A 244 -12.55 -20.12 3.07
C VAL A 244 -13.07 -19.52 1.77
N SER A 245 -14.33 -19.76 1.39
CA SER A 245 -14.91 -19.20 0.16
C SER A 245 -14.99 -17.67 0.20
N ILE A 246 -15.31 -17.09 1.36
CA ILE A 246 -15.31 -15.64 1.59
C ILE A 246 -13.91 -15.07 1.46
N LEU A 247 -12.92 -15.70 2.10
CA LEU A 247 -11.53 -15.24 2.01
C LEU A 247 -10.97 -15.37 0.59
N ALA A 248 -11.35 -16.41 -0.15
CA ALA A 248 -10.97 -16.57 -1.55
C ALA A 248 -11.53 -15.42 -2.41
N GLN A 249 -12.78 -15.02 -2.19
CA GLN A 249 -13.38 -13.87 -2.88
C GLN A 249 -12.66 -12.56 -2.52
N ILE A 250 -12.37 -12.34 -1.23
CA ILE A 250 -11.61 -11.16 -0.78
C ILE A 250 -10.22 -11.10 -1.43
N ILE A 251 -9.51 -12.22 -1.48
CA ILE A 251 -8.19 -12.29 -2.14
C ILE A 251 -8.32 -11.95 -3.63
N GLN A 252 -9.31 -12.49 -4.31
CA GLN A 252 -9.53 -12.25 -5.73
C GLN A 252 -9.76 -10.76 -6.00
N GLU A 253 -10.64 -10.11 -5.23
CA GLU A 253 -10.96 -8.70 -5.41
C GLU A 253 -9.78 -7.79 -5.02
N PHE A 254 -9.15 -8.06 -3.89
CA PHE A 254 -7.97 -7.30 -3.45
C PHE A 254 -6.82 -7.34 -4.48
N ARG A 255 -6.58 -8.52 -5.07
CA ARG A 255 -5.55 -8.65 -6.12
C ARG A 255 -5.96 -8.01 -7.44
N SER A 256 -7.25 -8.04 -7.79
CA SER A 256 -7.76 -7.34 -8.98
C SER A 256 -7.67 -5.82 -8.84
N GLU A 257 -7.92 -5.28 -7.66
CA GLU A 257 -7.73 -3.85 -7.37
C GLU A 257 -6.25 -3.45 -7.42
N GLU A 258 -5.35 -4.28 -6.88
CA GLU A 258 -3.90 -4.08 -7.02
C GLU A 258 -3.44 -4.09 -8.48
N GLU A 259 -4.01 -4.95 -9.32
CA GLU A 259 -3.70 -5.01 -10.76
C GLU A 259 -4.28 -3.82 -11.51
N ALA A 260 -5.49 -3.39 -11.21
CA ALA A 260 -6.13 -2.24 -11.83
C ALA A 260 -5.46 -0.91 -11.42
N ALA A 261 -4.91 -0.84 -10.23
CA ALA A 261 -4.14 0.31 -9.74
C ALA A 261 -2.74 0.42 -10.37
N LYS A 262 -2.28 -0.60 -11.10
CA LYS A 262 -1.04 -0.53 -11.88
C LYS A 262 -1.30 0.30 -13.14
N PRO A 263 -0.68 1.49 -13.30
CA PRO A 263 -0.86 2.27 -14.52
C PRO A 263 -0.39 1.49 -15.73
N ALA A 264 -1.17 1.56 -16.81
CA ALA A 264 -1.04 0.75 -18.02
C ALA A 264 0.15 1.12 -18.92
N ASN A 265 1.07 1.96 -18.53
CA ASN A 265 2.36 2.31 -19.17
C ASN A 265 3.06 3.34 -18.30
N ASP A 266 4.35 3.59 -18.51
CA ASP A 266 5.26 4.57 -17.90
C ASP A 266 4.67 5.94 -17.47
N GLU A 267 3.46 5.94 -16.94
CA GLU A 267 2.86 7.14 -16.35
C GLU A 267 3.73 7.60 -15.19
N ALA A 268 4.07 8.87 -15.24
CA ALA A 268 4.94 9.52 -14.30
C ALA A 268 4.53 9.18 -12.85
N ILE A 269 5.47 8.66 -12.09
CA ILE A 269 5.31 8.40 -10.66
C ILE A 269 4.71 9.68 -10.06
N ALA A 270 3.54 9.56 -9.43
CA ALA A 270 2.88 10.70 -8.77
C ALA A 270 3.73 11.13 -7.57
N LEU A 271 4.65 12.03 -7.82
CA LEU A 271 5.47 12.69 -6.81
C LEU A 271 4.73 13.91 -6.28
N ASN A 272 4.98 14.27 -5.03
CA ASN A 272 4.46 15.51 -4.49
C ASN A 272 5.08 16.73 -5.22
N ASP A 273 4.49 17.91 -5.06
CA ASP A 273 4.88 19.14 -5.78
C ASP A 273 6.32 19.61 -5.54
N ASP A 274 7.00 19.12 -4.50
CA ASP A 274 8.42 19.44 -4.22
C ASP A 274 9.39 18.63 -5.11
N TYR A 275 8.91 17.66 -5.87
CA TYR A 275 9.75 16.88 -6.77
C TYR A 275 9.68 17.37 -8.22
N TYR A 276 10.79 17.21 -8.91
CA TYR A 276 10.98 17.51 -10.33
C TYR A 276 11.71 16.35 -11.01
N MET A 277 11.22 15.90 -12.15
CA MET A 277 11.87 14.85 -12.93
C MET A 277 13.02 15.45 -13.76
N ASN A 278 14.24 15.02 -13.49
CA ASN A 278 15.41 15.43 -14.27
C ASN A 278 15.26 15.01 -15.74
N PRO A 279 15.22 15.93 -16.70
CA PRO A 279 14.96 15.59 -18.10
C PRO A 279 16.06 14.75 -18.74
N VAL A 280 17.29 14.75 -18.18
CA VAL A 280 18.45 14.04 -18.73
C VAL A 280 18.50 12.56 -18.31
N CYS A 281 18.17 12.25 -17.08
CA CYS A 281 18.31 10.88 -16.53
C CYS A 281 17.01 10.29 -15.96
N ASN A 282 15.92 11.05 -16.00
CA ASN A 282 14.62 10.63 -15.50
C ASN A 282 14.63 10.18 -14.03
N ILE A 283 15.43 10.89 -13.20
CA ILE A 283 15.52 10.68 -11.74
C ILE A 283 14.78 11.82 -11.04
N PRO A 284 13.91 11.55 -10.06
CA PRO A 284 13.24 12.57 -9.29
C PRO A 284 14.25 13.33 -8.39
N ILE A 285 14.06 14.66 -8.33
CA ILE A 285 14.91 15.57 -7.54
C ILE A 285 13.99 16.40 -6.67
N GLN A 286 14.31 16.51 -5.40
CA GLN A 286 13.63 17.40 -4.50
C GLN A 286 14.03 18.84 -4.78
N LYS A 287 13.08 19.69 -5.21
CA LYS A 287 13.31 21.09 -5.60
C LYS A 287 13.92 21.91 -4.47
N SER A 288 13.41 21.72 -3.24
CA SER A 288 13.86 22.45 -2.04
C SER A 288 15.31 22.19 -1.67
N THR A 289 15.88 21.05 -2.06
CA THR A 289 17.27 20.66 -1.75
C THR A 289 18.20 20.59 -2.97
N ALA A 290 17.67 20.91 -4.16
CA ALA A 290 18.41 20.81 -5.43
C ALA A 290 19.59 21.79 -5.45
N LYS A 291 20.78 21.26 -5.72
CA LYS A 291 22.04 22.05 -5.82
C LYS A 291 22.33 22.56 -7.24
N TYR A 292 21.80 21.85 -8.24
CA TYR A 292 22.09 22.15 -9.65
C TYR A 292 20.79 22.59 -10.30
N VAL A 293 20.69 23.89 -10.54
CA VAL A 293 19.50 24.54 -11.13
C VAL A 293 19.96 25.40 -12.30
N LEU A 294 19.17 25.41 -13.36
CA LEU A 294 19.37 26.28 -14.52
C LEU A 294 18.02 26.94 -14.85
N GLU A 295 18.07 28.19 -15.25
CA GLU A 295 16.92 28.86 -15.85
C GLU A 295 16.97 28.70 -17.37
N HIS A 296 15.93 28.09 -17.95
CA HIS A 296 15.81 27.87 -19.39
C HIS A 296 14.42 28.30 -19.84
N GLU A 297 14.35 29.22 -20.81
CA GLU A 297 13.10 29.79 -21.34
C GLU A 297 12.13 30.33 -20.27
N GLY A 298 12.68 30.86 -19.15
CA GLY A 298 11.90 31.43 -18.04
C GLY A 298 11.45 30.40 -17.00
N GLU A 299 11.78 29.11 -17.17
CA GLU A 299 11.48 28.05 -16.22
C GLU A 299 12.73 27.52 -15.54
N LYS A 300 12.57 27.06 -14.28
CA LYS A 300 13.66 26.41 -13.53
C LYS A 300 13.75 24.93 -13.83
N VAL A 301 14.89 24.50 -14.33
CA VAL A 301 15.23 23.09 -14.59
C VAL A 301 16.19 22.59 -13.50
N TYR A 302 15.86 21.48 -12.88
CA TYR A 302 16.60 20.92 -11.75
C TYR A 302 17.35 19.65 -12.16
N PHE A 303 18.60 19.49 -11.70
CA PHE A 303 19.44 18.36 -12.04
C PHE A 303 19.97 17.65 -10.79
N CYS A 304 20.12 16.34 -10.87
CA CYS A 304 20.64 15.52 -9.78
C CYS A 304 22.15 15.73 -9.57
N CYS A 305 22.87 16.12 -10.60
CA CYS A 305 24.31 16.33 -10.57
C CYS A 305 24.78 17.32 -11.65
N ASP A 306 26.01 17.78 -11.53
CA ASP A 306 26.64 18.65 -12.50
C ASP A 306 26.71 18.04 -13.90
N GLY A 307 27.00 16.73 -14.00
CA GLY A 307 27.05 16.04 -15.29
C GLY A 307 25.75 16.08 -16.07
N CYS A 308 24.60 16.01 -15.42
CA CYS A 308 23.29 16.16 -16.07
C CYS A 308 23.05 17.61 -16.51
N LYS A 309 23.43 18.60 -15.68
CA LYS A 309 23.34 20.01 -16.03
C LYS A 309 24.18 20.33 -17.27
N VAL A 310 25.44 19.90 -17.30
CA VAL A 310 26.35 20.11 -18.45
C VAL A 310 25.84 19.43 -19.73
N LYS A 311 25.25 18.24 -19.63
CA LYS A 311 24.64 17.57 -20.80
C LYS A 311 23.46 18.36 -21.34
N PHE A 312 22.61 18.85 -20.47
CA PHE A 312 21.46 19.66 -20.83
C PHE A 312 21.90 21.00 -21.48
N GLU A 313 22.89 21.70 -20.91
CA GLU A 313 23.39 22.96 -21.44
C GLU A 313 23.96 22.84 -22.87
N LYS A 314 24.48 21.64 -23.23
CA LYS A 314 25.04 21.39 -24.57
C LYS A 314 23.94 21.25 -25.62
N VAL A 315 22.84 20.56 -25.35
CA VAL A 315 21.78 20.30 -26.32
C VAL A 315 20.44 20.22 -25.55
N PRO A 316 19.85 21.37 -25.16
CA PRO A 316 18.59 21.38 -24.40
C PRO A 316 17.42 20.73 -25.15
N SER A 317 17.37 20.92 -26.48
CA SER A 317 16.33 20.37 -27.35
C SER A 317 16.18 18.85 -27.34
N ASP A 318 17.21 18.11 -26.91
CA ASP A 318 17.15 16.66 -26.80
C ASP A 318 16.38 16.21 -25.55
N TYR A 319 16.15 17.09 -24.59
CA TYR A 319 15.62 16.78 -23.26
C TYR A 319 14.31 17.47 -22.93
N ILE A 320 14.00 18.58 -23.57
CA ILE A 320 12.74 19.33 -23.41
C ILE A 320 12.09 19.44 -24.78
N LYS A 321 10.82 19.01 -24.90
CA LYS A 321 10.00 19.14 -26.10
C LYS A 321 9.13 20.36 -26.02
#